data_41bfd2d836ba42e29ac15c5bcf40f90b
#
_entry.id   41bfd2d836ba42e29ac15c5bcf40f90b
#
_cell.length_a   1.000
_cell.length_b   1.000
_cell.length_c   1.000
_cell.angle_alpha   90.00
_cell.angle_beta   90.00
_cell.angle_gamma   90.00
#
_symmetry.space_group_name_H-M   'P 1'
#
loop_
_entity.id
_entity.type
_entity.pdbx_description
1 polymer ?
#
loop_
_entity_poly.entity_id
_entity_poly.type
_entity_poly.pdbx_seq_one_letter_code
_entity_poly.pdbx_strand_id
1 'polypeptide(L)'
;RTCNGSKGTFGKELKTQMLKSDYSNPFKRGIKLQMGILGLSLDSLIYEFNMPIPNYLKIDVDGNDLFALTGAKRLLNENNLKEIFIEIDDKIYSNNEIENFMKNYNFNKIENLNVGTNKKPIRMVLYKRIENG
;
A
#
# COMPACT_ATOMS: atom_id res chain seq x y z
N ARG A 1 -13.28 22.16 8.46
CA ARG A 1 -12.58 21.58 9.63
C ARG A 1 -11.67 20.52 9.09
N THR A 2 -10.36 20.76 9.15
CA THR A 2 -9.34 19.72 9.00
C THR A 2 -9.63 18.67 10.07
N CYS A 3 -9.75 17.40 9.69
CA CYS A 3 -9.82 16.30 10.64
C CYS A 3 -8.55 16.30 11.48
N ASN A 4 -8.63 16.89 12.69
CA ASN A 4 -7.67 16.63 13.74
C ASN A 4 -7.98 15.21 14.23
N GLY A 5 -7.42 14.22 13.52
CA GLY A 5 -7.49 12.84 13.95
C GLY A 5 -6.84 12.72 15.33
N SER A 6 -7.50 11.99 16.20
CA SER A 6 -6.96 11.58 17.48
C SER A 6 -5.51 11.09 17.32
N LYS A 7 -4.67 11.36 18.32
CA LYS A 7 -3.23 11.06 18.35
C LYS A 7 -2.92 9.54 18.44
N GLY A 8 -3.70 8.69 17.80
CA GLY A 8 -3.37 7.29 17.61
C GLY A 8 -2.47 7.11 16.41
N THR A 9 -1.67 6.08 16.38
CA THR A 9 -0.80 5.66 15.26
C THR A 9 -1.56 5.65 13.93
N PHE A 10 -2.82 5.32 13.96
CA PHE A 10 -3.79 5.34 12.86
C PHE A 10 -3.95 6.70 12.21
N GLY A 11 -4.20 7.73 12.99
CA GLY A 11 -4.42 9.08 12.45
C GLY A 11 -3.16 9.68 11.84
N LYS A 12 -1.98 9.24 12.27
CA LYS A 12 -0.69 9.71 11.74
C LYS A 12 -0.38 9.12 10.37
N GLU A 13 -0.64 7.83 10.16
CA GLU A 13 -0.42 7.16 8.87
C GLU A 13 -1.40 7.66 7.83
N LEU A 14 -2.67 7.75 8.16
CA LEU A 14 -3.69 8.27 7.26
C LEU A 14 -3.43 9.72 6.86
N LYS A 15 -3.05 10.57 7.83
CA LYS A 15 -2.71 11.98 7.56
C LYS A 15 -1.49 12.11 6.64
N THR A 16 -0.52 11.22 6.78
CA THR A 16 0.69 11.21 5.95
C THR A 16 0.35 10.78 4.52
N GLN A 17 -0.50 9.80 4.35
CA GLN A 17 -0.96 9.33 3.05
C GLN A 17 -1.74 10.42 2.30
N MET A 18 -2.69 11.05 2.95
CA MET A 18 -3.48 12.12 2.33
C MET A 18 -2.63 13.34 1.93
N LEU A 19 -1.52 13.60 2.60
CA LEU A 19 -0.65 14.72 2.29
C LEU A 19 0.35 14.43 1.15
N LYS A 20 0.62 13.17 0.84
CA LYS A 20 1.62 12.78 -0.17
C LYS A 20 1.04 12.56 -1.57
N SER A 21 -0.27 12.35 -1.71
CA SER A 21 -0.86 12.18 -3.03
C SER A 21 -1.25 13.56 -3.60
N ASP A 22 -0.65 13.95 -4.71
CA ASP A 22 -1.10 15.11 -5.50
C ASP A 22 -2.56 14.96 -5.97
N TYR A 23 -3.07 13.75 -5.94
CA TYR A 23 -4.46 13.39 -6.19
C TYR A 23 -5.38 13.96 -5.12
N SER A 24 -4.87 14.16 -3.91
CA SER A 24 -5.62 14.55 -2.74
C SER A 24 -5.68 16.06 -2.50
N ASN A 25 -5.16 16.89 -3.41
CA ASN A 25 -5.35 18.33 -3.27
C ASN A 25 -6.66 18.78 -3.93
N PRO A 26 -7.81 18.67 -3.24
CA PRO A 26 -9.11 19.04 -3.79
C PRO A 26 -9.17 20.52 -4.16
N PHE A 27 -8.33 21.34 -3.54
CA PHE A 27 -8.28 22.79 -3.81
C PHE A 27 -7.72 23.10 -5.19
N LYS A 28 -6.78 22.31 -5.73
CA LYS A 28 -6.28 22.49 -7.10
C LYS A 28 -7.32 22.19 -8.18
N ARG A 29 -8.37 21.44 -7.85
CA ARG A 29 -9.43 21.02 -8.77
C ARG A 29 -10.76 21.72 -8.55
N GLY A 30 -10.83 22.68 -7.64
CA GLY A 30 -12.09 23.38 -7.32
C GLY A 30 -13.13 22.50 -6.63
N ILE A 31 -12.72 21.36 -6.03
CA ILE A 31 -13.62 20.49 -5.28
C ILE A 31 -14.01 21.18 -3.98
N LYS A 32 -15.32 21.41 -3.81
CA LYS A 32 -15.87 22.09 -2.64
C LYS A 32 -16.34 21.14 -1.53
N LEU A 33 -16.43 19.83 -1.84
CA LEU A 33 -16.90 18.83 -0.89
C LEU A 33 -15.72 18.03 -0.34
N GLN A 34 -15.63 17.99 0.99
CA GLN A 34 -14.70 17.09 1.71
C GLN A 34 -15.50 16.14 2.57
N MET A 35 -15.15 14.87 2.52
CA MET A 35 -15.78 13.83 3.30
C MET A 35 -14.70 13.08 4.10
N GLY A 36 -14.96 12.88 5.39
CA GLY A 36 -14.15 11.99 6.22
C GLY A 36 -14.43 10.52 5.87
N ILE A 37 -13.39 9.73 5.76
CA ILE A 37 -13.48 8.28 5.59
C ILE A 37 -12.71 7.58 6.71
N LEU A 38 -13.17 6.39 7.10
CA LEU A 38 -12.44 5.52 8.01
C LEU A 38 -11.36 4.79 7.22
N GLY A 39 -10.09 4.96 7.63
CA GLY A 39 -8.97 4.19 7.10
C GLY A 39 -8.49 3.18 8.12
N LEU A 40 -8.26 1.95 7.67
CA LEU A 40 -7.75 0.86 8.49
C LEU A 40 -6.49 0.28 7.83
N SER A 41 -5.53 -0.18 8.66
CA SER A 41 -4.41 -0.96 8.16
C SER A 41 -4.88 -2.37 7.80
N LEU A 42 -4.13 -3.07 6.95
CA LEU A 42 -4.41 -4.48 6.65
C LEU A 42 -4.30 -5.35 7.92
N ASP A 43 -3.34 -5.05 8.78
CA ASP A 43 -3.20 -5.75 10.06
C ASP A 43 -4.44 -5.54 10.95
N SER A 44 -4.97 -4.31 11.05
CA SER A 44 -6.19 -4.07 11.82
C SER A 44 -7.39 -4.81 11.24
N LEU A 45 -7.56 -4.80 9.91
CA LEU A 45 -8.65 -5.54 9.27
C LEU A 45 -8.62 -7.03 9.63
N ILE A 46 -7.44 -7.64 9.59
CA ILE A 46 -7.28 -9.08 9.87
C ILE A 46 -7.42 -9.37 11.37
N TYR A 47 -6.67 -8.66 12.23
CA TYR A 47 -6.48 -9.07 13.62
C TYR A 47 -7.41 -8.38 14.62
N GLU A 48 -7.97 -7.22 14.28
CA GLU A 48 -8.91 -6.51 15.15
C GLU A 48 -10.35 -6.71 14.68
N PHE A 49 -10.57 -6.79 13.35
CA PHE A 49 -11.89 -7.00 12.77
C PHE A 49 -12.15 -8.45 12.32
N ASN A 50 -11.23 -9.37 12.63
CA ASN A 50 -11.35 -10.81 12.36
C ASN A 50 -11.64 -11.16 10.90
N MET A 51 -11.09 -10.41 9.95
CA MET A 51 -11.18 -10.80 8.55
C MET A 51 -10.26 -11.99 8.26
N PRO A 52 -10.63 -12.88 7.34
CA PRO A 52 -9.81 -14.05 7.02
C PRO A 52 -8.46 -13.63 6.43
N ILE A 53 -7.40 -14.36 6.78
CA ILE A 53 -6.07 -14.17 6.21
C ILE A 53 -6.12 -14.54 4.71
N PRO A 54 -5.77 -13.63 3.80
CA PRO A 54 -5.81 -13.92 2.37
C PRO A 54 -4.62 -14.79 1.94
N ASN A 55 -4.81 -15.60 0.91
CA ASN A 55 -3.70 -16.27 0.21
C ASN A 55 -3.05 -15.37 -0.85
N TYR A 56 -3.85 -14.47 -1.43
CA TYR A 56 -3.47 -13.55 -2.50
C TYR A 56 -3.90 -12.14 -2.14
N LEU A 57 -3.02 -11.18 -2.33
CA LEU A 57 -3.27 -9.77 -2.03
C LEU A 57 -2.94 -8.92 -3.25
N LYS A 58 -3.87 -8.02 -3.64
CA LYS A 58 -3.58 -6.94 -4.59
C LYS A 58 -3.49 -5.62 -3.84
N ILE A 59 -2.45 -4.84 -4.10
CA ILE A 59 -2.26 -3.48 -3.62
C ILE A 59 -2.21 -2.54 -4.83
N ASP A 60 -3.07 -1.52 -4.82
CA ASP A 60 -3.25 -0.57 -5.91
C ASP A 60 -3.90 0.69 -5.29
N VAL A 61 -3.07 1.56 -4.73
CA VAL A 61 -3.49 2.69 -3.88
C VAL A 61 -2.84 4.01 -4.31
N ASP A 62 -2.64 4.17 -5.61
CA ASP A 62 -2.21 5.42 -6.25
C ASP A 62 -0.98 6.06 -5.58
N GLY A 63 0.10 5.30 -5.44
CA GLY A 63 1.38 5.78 -4.90
C GLY A 63 1.48 5.76 -3.37
N ASN A 64 0.54 5.13 -2.68
CA ASN A 64 0.64 4.86 -1.25
C ASN A 64 0.95 3.38 -0.94
N ASP A 65 1.46 2.64 -1.93
CA ASP A 65 1.62 1.19 -1.88
C ASP A 65 2.58 0.75 -0.76
N LEU A 66 3.69 1.47 -0.58
CA LEU A 66 4.62 1.19 0.51
C LEU A 66 3.99 1.47 1.89
N PHE A 67 3.11 2.48 2.00
CA PHE A 67 2.37 2.72 3.25
C PHE A 67 1.37 1.61 3.53
N ALA A 68 0.66 1.12 2.52
CA ALA A 68 -0.22 -0.03 2.66
C ALA A 68 0.55 -1.27 3.15
N LEU A 69 1.73 -1.52 2.58
CA LEU A 69 2.64 -2.58 3.01
C LEU A 69 3.12 -2.39 4.45
N THR A 70 3.44 -1.16 4.87
CA THR A 70 3.85 -0.90 6.27
C THR A 70 2.73 -1.15 7.27
N GLY A 71 1.47 -1.04 6.84
CA GLY A 71 0.28 -1.39 7.62
C GLY A 71 -0.10 -2.88 7.57
N ALA A 72 0.73 -3.73 6.95
CA ALA A 72 0.52 -5.16 6.76
C ALA A 72 1.64 -6.03 7.35
N LYS A 73 2.44 -5.51 8.26
CA LYS A 73 3.67 -6.19 8.73
C LYS A 73 3.41 -7.55 9.38
N ARG A 74 2.31 -7.70 10.12
CA ARG A 74 1.93 -8.99 10.71
C ARG A 74 1.42 -9.93 9.64
N LEU A 75 0.54 -9.45 8.75
CA LEU A 75 0.03 -10.22 7.62
C LEU A 75 1.16 -10.69 6.70
N LEU A 76 2.17 -9.86 6.47
CA LEU A 76 3.35 -10.21 5.66
C LEU A 76 4.21 -11.32 6.27
N ASN A 77 4.02 -11.69 7.53
CA ASN A 77 4.67 -12.84 8.17
C ASN A 77 3.79 -14.11 8.17
N GLU A 78 2.54 -14.02 7.71
CA GLU A 78 1.64 -15.17 7.65
C GLU A 78 2.00 -16.11 6.50
N ASN A 79 2.20 -17.38 6.81
CA ASN A 79 2.54 -18.41 5.80
C ASN A 79 1.41 -18.64 4.78
N ASN A 80 0.18 -18.30 5.14
CA ASN A 80 -0.98 -18.42 4.25
C ASN A 80 -0.96 -17.39 3.12
N LEU A 81 -0.34 -16.23 3.31
CA LEU A 81 -0.19 -15.23 2.25
C LEU A 81 0.91 -15.67 1.28
N LYS A 82 0.53 -16.12 0.10
CA LYS A 82 1.40 -16.73 -0.91
C LYS A 82 1.94 -15.74 -1.92
N GLU A 83 1.08 -14.86 -2.42
CA GLU A 83 1.43 -13.93 -3.49
C GLU A 83 0.84 -12.55 -3.24
N ILE A 84 1.60 -11.53 -3.66
CA ILE A 84 1.21 -10.13 -3.58
C ILE A 84 1.44 -9.47 -4.92
N PHE A 85 0.41 -8.84 -5.46
CA PHE A 85 0.44 -8.10 -6.71
C PHE A 85 0.35 -6.60 -6.41
N ILE A 86 1.36 -5.83 -6.80
CA ILE A 86 1.50 -4.42 -6.40
C ILE A 86 1.60 -3.55 -7.65
N GLU A 87 0.82 -2.45 -7.71
CA GLU A 87 1.05 -1.35 -8.64
C GLU A 87 2.17 -0.45 -8.11
N ILE A 88 3.18 -0.16 -8.93
CA ILE A 88 4.32 0.68 -8.55
C ILE A 88 4.45 1.84 -9.55
N ASP A 89 4.33 3.06 -9.05
CA ASP A 89 4.68 4.26 -9.83
C ASP A 89 6.17 4.57 -9.65
N ASP A 90 6.95 4.41 -10.72
CA ASP A 90 8.40 4.61 -10.71
C ASP A 90 8.83 6.08 -10.50
N LYS A 91 7.88 7.02 -10.56
CA LYS A 91 8.14 8.42 -10.18
C LYS A 91 8.10 8.65 -8.68
N ILE A 92 7.38 7.80 -7.96
CA ILE A 92 7.16 7.93 -6.52
C ILE A 92 8.21 7.12 -5.76
N TYR A 93 8.43 5.88 -6.20
CA TYR A 93 9.34 4.95 -5.55
C TYR A 93 10.65 4.86 -6.31
N SER A 94 11.73 5.29 -5.68
CA SER A 94 13.08 5.09 -6.19
C SER A 94 13.42 3.60 -6.25
N ASN A 95 14.36 3.28 -7.14
CA ASN A 95 14.78 1.91 -7.45
C ASN A 95 14.86 0.98 -6.24
N ASN A 96 14.05 -0.09 -6.27
CA ASN A 96 14.07 -1.21 -5.35
C ASN A 96 13.57 -0.98 -3.90
N GLU A 97 12.99 0.18 -3.57
CA GLU A 97 12.51 0.43 -2.21
C GLU A 97 11.44 -0.60 -1.78
N ILE A 98 10.42 -0.81 -2.62
CA ILE A 98 9.41 -1.84 -2.38
C ILE A 98 10.01 -3.24 -2.46
N GLU A 99 10.91 -3.50 -3.41
CA GLU A 99 11.56 -4.81 -3.54
C GLU A 99 12.38 -5.16 -2.29
N ASN A 100 13.16 -4.22 -1.76
CA ASN A 100 13.92 -4.42 -0.53
C ASN A 100 12.99 -4.64 0.68
N PHE A 101 11.89 -3.89 0.74
CA PHE A 101 10.88 -4.11 1.78
C PHE A 101 10.31 -5.52 1.71
N MET A 102 9.92 -6.00 0.52
CA MET A 102 9.33 -7.33 0.32
C MET A 102 10.31 -8.46 0.67
N LYS A 103 11.59 -8.30 0.34
CA LYS A 103 12.65 -9.28 0.70
C LYS A 103 12.76 -9.49 2.22
N ASN A 104 12.54 -8.45 3.04
CA ASN A 104 12.57 -8.58 4.50
C ASN A 104 11.45 -9.49 5.05
N TYR A 105 10.43 -9.79 4.24
CA TYR A 105 9.31 -10.67 4.57
C TYR A 105 9.29 -11.97 3.76
N ASN A 106 10.44 -12.35 3.18
CA ASN A 106 10.60 -13.56 2.38
C ASN A 106 9.73 -13.61 1.13
N PHE A 107 9.56 -12.47 0.44
CA PHE A 107 8.92 -12.40 -0.86
C PHE A 107 9.92 -12.05 -1.94
N ASN A 108 9.95 -12.88 -3.00
CA ASN A 108 10.74 -12.60 -4.20
C ASN A 108 9.87 -12.08 -5.34
N LYS A 109 10.43 -11.15 -6.10
CA LYS A 109 9.82 -10.67 -7.34
C LYS A 109 9.87 -11.78 -8.39
N ILE A 110 8.72 -12.12 -8.95
CA ILE A 110 8.56 -13.16 -9.98
C ILE A 110 8.32 -12.54 -11.35
N GLU A 111 7.44 -11.54 -11.42
CA GLU A 111 7.01 -10.95 -12.68
C GLU A 111 6.93 -9.43 -12.56
N ASN A 112 7.19 -8.75 -13.68
CA ASN A 112 7.14 -7.30 -13.79
C ASN A 112 6.55 -6.92 -15.15
N LEU A 113 5.32 -6.39 -15.13
CA LEU A 113 4.60 -5.95 -16.32
C LEU A 113 4.55 -4.43 -16.38
N ASN A 114 5.09 -3.83 -17.44
CA ASN A 114 4.95 -2.40 -17.69
C ASN A 114 3.54 -2.13 -18.23
N VAL A 115 2.73 -1.43 -17.46
CA VAL A 115 1.34 -1.07 -17.81
C VAL A 115 1.16 0.43 -18.04
N GLY A 116 2.18 1.20 -17.73
CA GLY A 116 2.18 2.65 -17.85
C GLY A 116 2.64 3.15 -19.23
N THR A 117 2.83 4.45 -19.29
CA THR A 117 3.37 5.17 -20.45
C THR A 117 4.66 5.88 -20.07
N ASN A 118 5.41 6.41 -21.06
CA ASN A 118 6.60 7.21 -20.79
C ASN A 118 6.32 8.43 -19.89
N LYS A 119 5.08 8.95 -19.89
CA LYS A 119 4.65 10.07 -19.03
C LYS A 119 4.25 9.61 -17.63
N LYS A 120 3.71 8.40 -17.49
CA LYS A 120 3.31 7.78 -16.23
C LYS A 120 3.85 6.34 -16.21
N PRO A 121 5.10 6.13 -15.81
CA PRO A 121 5.72 4.81 -15.76
C PRO A 121 5.17 4.02 -14.57
N ILE A 122 4.20 3.14 -14.85
CA ILE A 122 3.57 2.27 -13.88
C ILE A 122 3.94 0.84 -14.20
N ARG A 123 4.30 0.09 -13.18
CA ARG A 123 4.56 -1.35 -13.25
C ARG A 123 3.60 -2.11 -12.35
N MET A 124 3.14 -3.24 -12.81
CA MET A 124 2.48 -4.25 -11.98
C MET A 124 3.50 -5.33 -11.67
N VAL A 125 3.78 -5.54 -10.40
CA VAL A 125 4.82 -6.46 -9.94
C VAL A 125 4.21 -7.56 -9.09
N LEU A 126 4.50 -8.81 -9.47
CA LEU A 126 4.10 -9.99 -8.71
C LEU A 126 5.25 -10.41 -7.79
N TYR A 127 4.96 -10.50 -6.53
CA TYR A 127 5.83 -11.06 -5.48
C TYR A 127 5.27 -12.38 -4.99
N LYS A 128 6.14 -13.38 -4.85
CA LYS A 128 5.78 -14.70 -4.33
C LYS A 128 6.59 -15.02 -3.10
N ARG A 129 5.95 -15.64 -2.11
CA ARG A 129 6.64 -16.11 -0.89
C ARG A 129 7.65 -17.20 -1.22
N ILE A 130 8.83 -17.08 -0.63
CA ILE A 130 9.84 -18.14 -0.64
C ILE A 130 9.36 -19.22 0.32
N GLU A 131 9.12 -20.42 -0.18
CA GLU A 131 8.85 -21.58 0.66
C GLU A 131 10.21 -22.05 1.21
N ASN A 132 10.39 -21.90 2.53
CA ASN A 132 11.51 -22.54 3.20
C ASN A 132 11.21 -24.04 3.21
N GLY A 133 11.96 -24.79 2.39
CA GLY A 133 11.90 -26.25 2.34
C GLY A 133 12.27 -26.89 3.68
#